data_528a52818de03d869b76c9a3aeac8d68
#
_entry.id   528a52818de03d869b76c9a3aeac8d68
#
_cell.length_a   1.000
_cell.length_b   1.000
_cell.length_c   1.000
_cell.angle_alpha   90.00
_cell.angle_beta   90.00
_cell.angle_gamma   90.00
#
_symmetry.space_group_name_H-M   'P 1'
#
loop_
_entity.id
_entity.type
_entity.pdbx_description
1 polymer ?
#
loop_
_entity_poly.entity_id
_entity_poly.type
_entity_poly.pdbx_seq_one_letter_code
_entity_poly.pdbx_strand_id
1 'polypeptide(L)'
;FLPVGISFFTFQSLSYTIDVYREEIKPLTSLLDYAFYVSFFPQLVAGPIVRARDFIPQIRKPLYVSQEMFGRGIFLIVAGLFKKAVISDYISINFVERIFDNPTLYSGVENLMGLYGYALQIYCDFSGYSDMAIGIALLLGFHFNLNFNSPYKSASITEFWRRWHISLSSWLRDYLYISLGGNRHGKFRQYLNLIITMFLGGLLSLIH
;
A
#
# COMPACT_ATOMS: atom_id res chain seq x y z
N PHE A 1 2.28 -23.52 1.31
CA PHE A 1 1.35 -22.41 1.61
C PHE A 1 2.16 -21.20 2.04
N LEU A 2 2.23 -20.15 1.23
CA LEU A 2 2.77 -18.86 1.66
C LEU A 2 1.72 -18.17 2.56
N PRO A 3 2.12 -17.64 3.72
CA PRO A 3 1.20 -16.93 4.58
C PRO A 3 0.70 -15.64 3.92
N VAL A 4 -0.59 -15.38 4.04
CA VAL A 4 -1.21 -14.15 3.54
C VAL A 4 -0.52 -12.93 4.16
N GLY A 5 -0.18 -11.94 3.33
CA GLY A 5 0.48 -10.72 3.81
C GLY A 5 1.99 -10.83 4.02
N ILE A 6 2.66 -11.92 3.56
CA ILE A 6 4.10 -12.12 3.75
C ILE A 6 4.94 -10.93 3.30
N SER A 7 4.61 -10.31 2.17
CA SER A 7 5.32 -9.14 1.67
C SER A 7 5.16 -7.94 2.61
N PHE A 8 3.95 -7.71 3.14
CA PHE A 8 3.69 -6.57 4.02
C PHE A 8 4.50 -6.63 5.31
N PHE A 9 4.45 -7.74 6.03
CA PHE A 9 5.24 -7.85 7.26
C PHE A 9 6.75 -7.96 6.99
N THR A 10 7.17 -8.45 5.81
CA THR A 10 8.56 -8.42 5.40
C THR A 10 9.05 -6.98 5.21
N PHE A 11 8.31 -6.14 4.47
CA PHE A 11 8.65 -4.72 4.33
C PHE A 11 8.70 -3.98 5.68
N GLN A 12 7.79 -4.30 6.59
CA GLN A 12 7.78 -3.73 7.93
C GLN A 12 9.00 -4.14 8.75
N SER A 13 9.28 -5.45 8.81
CA SER A 13 10.43 -5.99 9.54
C SER A 13 11.76 -5.47 8.99
N LEU A 14 11.89 -5.42 7.65
CA LEU A 14 13.07 -4.85 6.99
C LEU A 14 13.22 -3.36 7.32
N SER A 15 12.14 -2.57 7.29
CA SER A 15 12.23 -1.15 7.64
C SER A 15 12.72 -0.96 9.08
N TYR A 16 12.20 -1.76 10.04
CA TYR A 16 12.68 -1.72 11.41
C TYR A 16 14.17 -2.03 11.52
N THR A 17 14.62 -3.12 10.90
CA THR A 17 16.02 -3.55 10.95
C THR A 17 16.95 -2.49 10.34
N ILE A 18 16.56 -1.93 9.19
CA ILE A 18 17.36 -0.91 8.49
C ILE A 18 17.38 0.41 9.27
N ASP A 19 16.23 0.84 9.83
CA ASP A 19 16.15 2.08 10.62
C ASP A 19 16.98 1.98 11.91
N VAL A 20 17.02 0.80 12.56
CA VAL A 20 17.92 0.55 13.71
C VAL A 20 19.39 0.55 13.27
N TYR A 21 19.72 -0.11 12.15
CA TYR A 21 21.08 -0.13 11.61
C TYR A 21 21.58 1.26 11.21
N ARG A 22 20.69 2.14 10.71
CA ARG A 22 20.99 3.53 10.36
C ARG A 22 20.97 4.48 11.56
N GLU A 23 20.70 3.96 12.76
CA GLU A 23 20.55 4.75 13.99
C GLU A 23 19.40 5.79 13.93
N GLU A 24 18.45 5.62 12.99
CA GLU A 24 17.25 6.48 12.88
C GLU A 24 16.26 6.23 14.02
N ILE A 25 16.23 5.01 14.56
CA ILE A 25 15.44 4.63 15.75
C ILE A 25 16.29 3.79 16.71
N LYS A 26 15.97 3.87 18.00
CA LYS A 26 16.58 3.00 19.00
C LYS A 26 15.96 1.60 18.95
N PRO A 27 16.76 0.53 19.17
CA PRO A 27 16.24 -0.83 19.26
C PRO A 27 15.15 -0.93 20.33
N LEU A 28 14.10 -1.69 20.04
CA LEU A 28 13.09 -2.01 21.02
C LEU A 28 13.65 -2.95 22.08
N THR A 29 13.38 -2.64 23.34
CA THR A 29 13.74 -3.51 24.48
C THR A 29 12.65 -4.53 24.78
N SER A 30 11.43 -4.32 24.27
CA SER A 30 10.27 -5.18 24.47
C SER A 30 9.97 -5.96 23.19
N LEU A 31 10.04 -7.30 23.29
CA LEU A 31 9.62 -8.18 22.21
C LEU A 31 8.12 -8.07 21.92
N LEU A 32 7.31 -7.75 22.93
CA LEU A 32 5.87 -7.57 22.78
C LEU A 32 5.55 -6.34 21.91
N ASP A 33 6.28 -5.22 22.07
CA ASP A 33 6.10 -4.02 21.24
C ASP A 33 6.41 -4.34 19.77
N TYR A 34 7.47 -5.12 19.53
CA TYR A 34 7.84 -5.56 18.18
C TYR A 34 6.79 -6.53 17.60
N ALA A 35 6.36 -7.52 18.38
CA ALA A 35 5.35 -8.47 17.96
C ALA A 35 4.02 -7.75 17.65
N PHE A 36 3.59 -6.82 18.49
CA PHE A 36 2.42 -5.99 18.25
C PHE A 36 2.55 -5.16 16.96
N TYR A 37 3.71 -4.52 16.74
CA TYR A 37 3.96 -3.75 15.52
C TYR A 37 3.82 -4.60 14.25
N VAL A 38 4.43 -5.79 14.22
CA VAL A 38 4.42 -6.65 13.04
C VAL A 38 3.07 -7.34 12.85
N SER A 39 2.36 -7.71 13.94
CA SER A 39 1.10 -8.44 13.89
C SER A 39 -0.15 -7.55 13.92
N PHE A 40 -0.02 -6.23 13.89
CA PHE A 40 -1.17 -5.32 13.96
C PHE A 40 -2.11 -5.54 12.77
N PHE A 41 -3.25 -6.17 13.03
CA PHE A 41 -4.09 -6.78 12.01
C PHE A 41 -4.63 -5.84 10.91
N PRO A 42 -4.92 -4.53 11.15
CA PRO A 42 -5.46 -3.69 10.08
C PRO A 42 -4.52 -3.55 8.88
N GLN A 43 -3.21 -3.65 9.09
CA GLN A 43 -2.20 -3.48 8.03
C GLN A 43 -1.78 -4.78 7.35
N LEU A 44 -2.08 -5.98 7.95
CA LEU A 44 -1.44 -7.24 7.57
C LEU A 44 -1.76 -7.74 6.17
N VAL A 45 -2.97 -7.52 5.66
CA VAL A 45 -3.40 -8.14 4.39
C VAL A 45 -3.12 -7.25 3.19
N ALA A 46 -3.63 -6.03 3.19
CA ALA A 46 -3.48 -5.05 2.10
C ALA A 46 -3.55 -3.60 2.61
N GLY A 47 -3.24 -3.38 3.88
CA GLY A 47 -3.16 -2.04 4.47
C GLY A 47 -1.91 -1.28 4.01
N PRO A 48 -1.74 -0.03 4.43
CA PRO A 48 -0.51 0.71 4.20
C PRO A 48 0.69 0.02 4.88
N ILE A 49 1.86 0.02 4.22
CA ILE A 49 3.12 -0.41 4.84
C ILE A 49 3.53 0.64 5.87
N VAL A 50 3.26 0.35 7.14
CA VAL A 50 3.53 1.28 8.25
C VAL A 50 4.96 1.06 8.75
N ARG A 51 5.73 2.14 8.87
CA ARG A 51 7.13 2.08 9.33
C ARG A 51 7.20 2.07 10.84
N ALA A 52 8.21 1.40 11.37
CA ALA A 52 8.46 1.31 12.81
C ALA A 52 8.58 2.68 13.47
N ARG A 53 9.29 3.63 12.83
CA ARG A 53 9.45 5.00 13.31
C ARG A 53 8.14 5.79 13.47
N ASP A 54 7.11 5.44 12.66
CA ASP A 54 5.80 6.11 12.68
C ASP A 54 4.82 5.42 13.63
N PHE A 55 4.95 4.11 13.84
CA PHE A 55 4.02 3.30 14.61
C PHE A 55 4.42 3.11 16.08
N ILE A 56 5.69 2.77 16.34
CA ILE A 56 6.17 2.48 17.69
C ILE A 56 5.92 3.62 18.70
N PRO A 57 6.11 4.90 18.32
CA PRO A 57 5.77 5.99 19.24
C PRO A 57 4.30 6.07 19.61
N GLN A 58 3.40 5.52 18.78
CA GLN A 58 1.96 5.52 19.07
C GLN A 58 1.59 4.45 20.09
N ILE A 59 2.26 3.29 20.09
CA ILE A 59 2.01 2.18 21.04
C ILE A 59 2.20 2.66 22.49
N ARG A 60 3.15 3.56 22.72
CA ARG A 60 3.53 4.05 24.06
C ARG A 60 2.73 5.26 24.53
N LYS A 61 1.85 5.79 23.71
CA LYS A 61 0.96 6.90 24.06
C LYS A 61 -0.36 6.35 24.62
N PRO A 62 -1.01 7.07 25.53
CA PRO A 62 -2.38 6.76 25.92
C PRO A 62 -3.27 6.73 24.67
N LEU A 63 -3.99 5.64 24.49
CA LEU A 63 -4.94 5.51 23.37
C LEU A 63 -6.13 6.44 23.62
N TYR A 64 -6.37 7.33 22.70
CA TYR A 64 -7.50 8.25 22.73
C TYR A 64 -8.14 8.33 21.34
N VAL A 65 -9.44 8.13 21.28
CA VAL A 65 -10.23 8.25 20.05
C VAL A 65 -11.09 9.49 20.16
N SER A 66 -10.76 10.54 19.42
CA SER A 66 -11.61 11.73 19.34
C SER A 66 -12.88 11.45 18.53
N GLN A 67 -13.90 12.30 18.70
CA GLN A 67 -15.12 12.22 17.90
C GLN A 67 -14.83 12.37 16.39
N GLU A 68 -13.86 13.20 16.03
CA GLU A 68 -13.42 13.35 14.64
C GLU A 68 -12.77 12.07 14.11
N MET A 69 -11.87 11.45 14.88
CA MET A 69 -11.25 10.16 14.52
C MET A 69 -12.30 9.07 14.34
N PHE A 70 -13.26 9.01 15.24
CA PHE A 70 -14.36 8.06 15.17
C PHE A 70 -15.20 8.26 13.90
N GLY A 71 -15.67 9.48 13.63
CA GLY A 71 -16.47 9.80 12.44
C GLY A 71 -15.69 9.54 11.14
N ARG A 72 -14.42 9.95 11.09
CA ARG A 72 -13.55 9.69 9.94
C ARG A 72 -13.26 8.20 9.76
N GLY A 73 -13.05 7.46 10.85
CA GLY A 73 -12.83 6.02 10.83
C GLY A 73 -14.01 5.27 10.24
N ILE A 74 -15.23 5.55 10.71
CA ILE A 74 -16.47 4.97 10.16
C ILE A 74 -16.64 5.33 8.68
N PHE A 75 -16.45 6.61 8.32
CA PHE A 75 -16.54 7.05 6.93
C PHE A 75 -15.58 6.28 6.00
N LEU A 76 -14.33 6.11 6.40
CA LEU A 76 -13.33 5.37 5.61
C LEU A 76 -13.68 3.89 5.49
N ILE A 77 -14.19 3.26 6.54
CA ILE A 77 -14.62 1.86 6.48
C ILE A 77 -15.77 1.69 5.50
N VAL A 78 -16.80 2.53 5.60
CA VAL A 78 -17.98 2.44 4.71
C VAL A 78 -17.60 2.78 3.27
N ALA A 79 -16.82 3.83 3.05
CA ALA A 79 -16.35 4.21 1.71
C ALA A 79 -15.43 3.13 1.10
N GLY A 80 -14.55 2.53 1.91
CA GLY A 80 -13.69 1.43 1.48
C GLY A 80 -14.49 0.17 1.13
N LEU A 81 -15.46 -0.20 1.96
CA LEU A 81 -16.36 -1.31 1.68
C LEU A 81 -17.17 -1.09 0.41
N PHE A 82 -17.68 0.13 0.20
CA PHE A 82 -18.39 0.49 -1.03
C PHE A 82 -17.50 0.33 -2.27
N LYS A 83 -16.25 0.83 -2.23
CA LYS A 83 -15.29 0.65 -3.32
C LYS A 83 -15.03 -0.82 -3.60
N LYS A 84 -14.80 -1.63 -2.56
CA LYS A 84 -14.49 -3.05 -2.70
C LYS A 84 -15.70 -3.84 -3.19
N ALA A 85 -16.78 -3.86 -2.42
CA ALA A 85 -17.89 -4.77 -2.67
C ALA A 85 -18.83 -4.28 -3.79
N VAL A 86 -19.06 -2.96 -3.90
CA VAL A 86 -20.05 -2.43 -4.86
C VAL A 86 -19.40 -2.07 -6.19
N ILE A 87 -18.18 -1.48 -6.19
CA ILE A 87 -17.56 -1.08 -7.46
C ILE A 87 -16.65 -2.20 -7.98
N SER A 88 -15.64 -2.60 -7.21
CA SER A 88 -14.62 -3.54 -7.68
C SER A 88 -15.19 -4.92 -8.00
N ASP A 89 -15.83 -5.57 -7.04
CA ASP A 89 -16.31 -6.94 -7.20
C ASP A 89 -17.44 -7.02 -8.24
N TYR A 90 -18.33 -6.01 -8.28
CA TYR A 90 -19.39 -5.95 -9.27
C TYR A 90 -18.85 -5.81 -10.69
N ILE A 91 -17.89 -4.91 -10.92
CA ILE A 91 -17.26 -4.72 -12.25
C ILE A 91 -16.46 -5.97 -12.64
N SER A 92 -15.75 -6.59 -11.70
CA SER A 92 -15.00 -7.83 -11.94
C SER A 92 -15.91 -8.91 -12.53
N ILE A 93 -16.90 -9.33 -11.75
CA ILE A 93 -17.74 -10.49 -12.07
C ILE A 93 -18.65 -10.24 -13.29
N ASN A 94 -19.20 -9.04 -13.41
CA ASN A 94 -20.22 -8.75 -14.42
C ASN A 94 -19.67 -8.25 -15.75
N PHE A 95 -18.41 -7.79 -15.78
CA PHE A 95 -17.86 -7.15 -16.97
C PHE A 95 -16.45 -7.62 -17.29
N VAL A 96 -15.48 -7.40 -16.41
CA VAL A 96 -14.06 -7.60 -16.72
C VAL A 96 -13.73 -9.06 -16.95
N GLU A 97 -14.11 -9.95 -16.05
CA GLU A 97 -13.81 -11.38 -16.15
C GLU A 97 -14.43 -11.99 -17.41
N ARG A 98 -15.67 -11.62 -17.74
CA ARG A 98 -16.35 -12.12 -18.94
C ARG A 98 -15.62 -11.77 -20.23
N ILE A 99 -15.05 -10.55 -20.31
CA ILE A 99 -14.30 -10.11 -21.49
C ILE A 99 -12.93 -10.79 -21.54
N PHE A 100 -12.24 -10.89 -20.40
CA PHE A 100 -10.88 -11.45 -20.35
C PHE A 100 -10.85 -12.97 -20.53
N ASP A 101 -11.90 -13.67 -20.11
CA ASP A 101 -12.00 -15.11 -20.31
C ASP A 101 -12.20 -15.48 -21.80
N ASN A 102 -12.91 -14.64 -22.56
CA ASN A 102 -13.19 -14.90 -23.97
C ASN A 102 -13.09 -13.63 -24.83
N PRO A 103 -11.93 -13.00 -24.97
CA PRO A 103 -11.77 -11.70 -25.64
C PRO A 103 -12.17 -11.71 -27.12
N THR A 104 -12.15 -12.89 -27.76
CA THR A 104 -12.52 -13.07 -29.18
C THR A 104 -14.02 -12.98 -29.44
N LEU A 105 -14.86 -13.10 -28.41
CA LEU A 105 -16.31 -12.95 -28.50
C LEU A 105 -16.78 -11.49 -28.46
N TYR A 106 -15.88 -10.57 -28.12
CA TYR A 106 -16.18 -9.15 -27.93
C TYR A 106 -15.51 -8.29 -29.02
N SER A 107 -16.15 -7.19 -29.35
CA SER A 107 -15.58 -6.18 -30.24
C SER A 107 -14.34 -5.50 -29.66
N GLY A 108 -13.53 -4.86 -30.50
CA GLY A 108 -12.35 -4.11 -30.03
C GLY A 108 -12.69 -3.01 -29.03
N VAL A 109 -13.86 -2.38 -29.17
CA VAL A 109 -14.33 -1.33 -28.22
C VAL A 109 -14.67 -1.96 -26.87
N GLU A 110 -15.36 -3.10 -26.84
CA GLU A 110 -15.70 -3.79 -25.59
C GLU A 110 -14.43 -4.28 -24.87
N ASN A 111 -13.46 -4.83 -25.62
CA ASN A 111 -12.16 -5.20 -25.05
C ASN A 111 -11.41 -3.98 -24.46
N LEU A 112 -11.45 -2.83 -25.15
CA LEU A 112 -10.87 -1.59 -24.61
C LEU A 112 -11.58 -1.12 -23.33
N MET A 113 -12.90 -1.20 -23.30
CA MET A 113 -13.68 -0.89 -22.09
C MET A 113 -13.40 -1.89 -20.97
N GLY A 114 -13.17 -3.16 -21.27
CA GLY A 114 -12.72 -4.18 -20.33
C GLY A 114 -11.39 -3.79 -19.67
N LEU A 115 -10.44 -3.26 -20.44
CA LEU A 115 -9.15 -2.77 -19.91
C LEU A 115 -9.33 -1.61 -18.96
N TYR A 116 -10.17 -0.62 -19.28
CA TYR A 116 -10.47 0.50 -18.38
C TYR A 116 -11.24 0.02 -17.14
N GLY A 117 -12.18 -0.92 -17.30
CA GLY A 117 -12.88 -1.57 -16.20
C GLY A 117 -11.92 -2.25 -15.24
N TYR A 118 -10.94 -2.99 -15.77
CA TYR A 118 -9.89 -3.64 -14.97
C TYR A 118 -9.02 -2.64 -14.20
N ALA A 119 -8.62 -1.54 -14.83
CA ALA A 119 -7.88 -0.47 -14.15
C ALA A 119 -8.68 0.11 -12.98
N LEU A 120 -9.99 0.36 -13.17
CA LEU A 120 -10.88 0.83 -12.10
C LEU A 120 -11.07 -0.22 -11.01
N GLN A 121 -11.23 -1.48 -11.39
CA GLN A 121 -11.35 -2.61 -10.46
C GLN A 121 -10.15 -2.70 -9.53
N ILE A 122 -8.93 -2.77 -10.05
CA ILE A 122 -7.70 -2.83 -9.25
C ILE A 122 -7.61 -1.63 -8.28
N TYR A 123 -7.92 -0.44 -8.77
CA TYR A 123 -7.87 0.75 -7.94
C TYR A 123 -8.90 0.70 -6.80
N CYS A 124 -10.15 0.35 -7.10
CA CYS A 124 -11.22 0.30 -6.10
C CYS A 124 -11.00 -0.84 -5.10
N ASP A 125 -10.50 -1.99 -5.56
CA ASP A 125 -10.14 -3.11 -4.70
C ASP A 125 -9.08 -2.71 -3.68
N PHE A 126 -7.95 -2.27 -4.13
CA PHE A 126 -6.83 -1.99 -3.25
C PHE A 126 -6.99 -0.69 -2.43
N SER A 127 -7.53 0.40 -3.03
CA SER A 127 -7.81 1.61 -2.28
C SER A 127 -8.92 1.41 -1.25
N GLY A 128 -9.93 0.59 -1.57
CA GLY A 128 -11.00 0.23 -0.64
C GLY A 128 -10.46 -0.52 0.57
N TYR A 129 -9.59 -1.49 0.35
CA TYR A 129 -8.92 -2.23 1.43
C TYR A 129 -8.06 -1.31 2.31
N SER A 130 -7.27 -0.43 1.68
CA SER A 130 -6.43 0.54 2.40
C SER A 130 -7.26 1.52 3.23
N ASP A 131 -8.39 2.00 2.70
CA ASP A 131 -9.29 2.91 3.42
C ASP A 131 -9.91 2.22 4.64
N MET A 132 -10.38 0.97 4.50
CA MET A 132 -10.88 0.18 5.62
C MET A 132 -9.79 -0.02 6.69
N ALA A 133 -8.57 -0.34 6.29
CA ALA A 133 -7.44 -0.53 7.21
C ALA A 133 -7.13 0.75 8.00
N ILE A 134 -7.07 1.91 7.32
CA ILE A 134 -6.88 3.22 7.96
C ILE A 134 -8.04 3.54 8.90
N GLY A 135 -9.27 3.28 8.46
CA GLY A 135 -10.47 3.51 9.27
C GLY A 135 -10.49 2.69 10.55
N ILE A 136 -10.18 1.39 10.48
CA ILE A 136 -10.08 0.50 11.64
C ILE A 136 -8.97 0.97 12.58
N ALA A 137 -7.79 1.33 12.05
CA ALA A 137 -6.70 1.86 12.85
C ALA A 137 -7.12 3.13 13.62
N LEU A 138 -7.85 4.06 12.98
CA LEU A 138 -8.38 5.26 13.64
C LEU A 138 -9.33 4.93 14.79
N LEU A 139 -10.21 3.92 14.62
CA LEU A 139 -11.13 3.48 15.69
C LEU A 139 -10.38 2.83 16.87
N LEU A 140 -9.19 2.31 16.63
CA LEU A 140 -8.30 1.77 17.65
C LEU A 140 -7.35 2.82 18.25
N GLY A 141 -7.44 4.08 17.80
CA GLY A 141 -6.61 5.17 18.31
C GLY A 141 -5.25 5.32 17.60
N PHE A 142 -5.04 4.60 16.47
CA PHE A 142 -3.80 4.66 15.69
C PHE A 142 -3.99 5.46 14.40
N HIS A 143 -2.94 6.18 13.99
CA HIS A 143 -2.92 6.96 12.75
C HIS A 143 -2.05 6.28 11.71
N PHE A 144 -2.63 6.02 10.54
CA PHE A 144 -1.93 5.57 9.35
C PHE A 144 -1.93 6.64 8.27
N ASN A 145 -0.86 6.68 7.48
CA ASN A 145 -0.77 7.56 6.33
C ASN A 145 -1.65 7.06 5.18
N LEU A 146 -2.12 7.99 4.35
CA LEU A 146 -2.85 7.66 3.13
C LEU A 146 -2.00 6.80 2.19
N ASN A 147 -2.63 5.80 1.57
CA ASN A 147 -1.97 4.93 0.60
C ASN A 147 -2.30 5.29 -0.86
N PHE A 148 -3.44 5.93 -1.08
CA PHE A 148 -3.90 6.39 -2.39
C PHE A 148 -4.39 7.83 -2.34
N ASN A 149 -4.01 8.65 -3.35
CA ASN A 149 -4.44 10.03 -3.48
C ASN A 149 -4.85 10.34 -4.92
N SER A 150 -5.99 9.84 -5.36
CA SER A 150 -6.53 10.05 -6.72
C SER A 150 -5.47 9.84 -7.83
N PRO A 151 -4.86 8.65 -7.96
CA PRO A 151 -3.72 8.43 -8.85
C PRO A 151 -4.03 8.66 -10.32
N TYR A 152 -5.26 8.38 -10.78
CA TYR A 152 -5.66 8.58 -12.17
C TYR A 152 -5.87 10.04 -12.58
N LYS A 153 -5.74 11.00 -11.63
CA LYS A 153 -5.68 12.44 -11.93
C LYS A 153 -4.26 12.95 -12.20
N SER A 154 -3.27 12.06 -12.22
CA SER A 154 -1.86 12.43 -12.41
C SER A 154 -1.58 12.89 -13.84
N ALA A 155 -0.82 13.96 -13.98
CA ALA A 155 -0.36 14.48 -15.28
C ALA A 155 0.94 13.82 -15.79
N SER A 156 1.58 12.99 -14.96
CA SER A 156 2.83 12.29 -15.32
C SER A 156 2.96 10.97 -14.56
N ILE A 157 3.77 10.04 -15.10
CA ILE A 157 4.10 8.77 -14.44
C ILE A 157 4.77 8.99 -13.07
N THR A 158 5.62 10.01 -12.95
CA THR A 158 6.24 10.37 -11.67
C THR A 158 5.19 10.80 -10.64
N GLU A 159 4.21 11.57 -11.04
CA GLU A 159 3.11 11.98 -10.17
C GLU A 159 2.20 10.79 -9.84
N PHE A 160 1.95 9.91 -10.81
CA PHE A 160 1.17 8.68 -10.59
C PHE A 160 1.77 7.86 -9.43
N TRP A 161 3.05 7.55 -9.43
CA TRP A 161 3.71 6.80 -8.37
C TRP A 161 3.78 7.52 -7.01
N ARG A 162 3.63 8.85 -6.99
CA ARG A 162 3.47 9.62 -5.74
C ARG A 162 2.07 9.55 -5.16
N ARG A 163 1.09 9.08 -5.93
CA ARG A 163 -0.33 8.99 -5.57
C ARG A 163 -0.85 7.56 -5.47
N TRP A 164 -0.16 6.63 -6.11
CA TRP A 164 -0.46 5.20 -6.11
C TRP A 164 0.42 4.48 -5.10
N HIS A 165 -0.21 3.66 -4.21
CA HIS A 165 0.49 2.84 -3.21
C HIS A 165 1.65 3.59 -2.54
N ILE A 166 1.31 4.73 -1.93
CA ILE A 166 2.28 5.73 -1.42
C ILE A 166 3.23 5.11 -0.40
N SER A 167 2.74 4.19 0.43
CA SER A 167 3.54 3.51 1.44
C SER A 167 4.65 2.65 0.81
N LEU A 168 4.33 1.85 -0.22
CA LEU A 168 5.34 1.06 -0.96
C LEU A 168 6.28 1.95 -1.76
N SER A 169 5.74 2.92 -2.52
CA SER A 169 6.54 3.83 -3.35
C SER A 169 7.55 4.62 -2.51
N SER A 170 7.14 5.10 -1.34
CA SER A 170 8.05 5.77 -0.41
C SER A 170 9.04 4.81 0.24
N TRP A 171 8.63 3.58 0.55
CA TRP A 171 9.53 2.54 1.07
C TRP A 171 10.64 2.21 0.06
N LEU A 172 10.28 1.89 -1.18
CA LEU A 172 11.23 1.59 -2.26
C LEU A 172 12.19 2.75 -2.51
N ARG A 173 11.70 3.99 -2.48
CA ARG A 173 12.54 5.17 -2.62
C ARG A 173 13.57 5.27 -1.48
N ASP A 174 13.11 5.18 -0.22
CA ASP A 174 13.94 5.52 0.94
C ASP A 174 14.91 4.39 1.33
N TYR A 175 14.48 3.14 1.20
CA TYR A 175 15.29 1.99 1.60
C TYR A 175 16.08 1.36 0.45
N LEU A 176 15.65 1.52 -0.80
CA LEU A 176 16.30 0.90 -1.94
C LEU A 176 16.93 1.93 -2.89
N TYR A 177 16.14 2.83 -3.47
CA TYR A 177 16.63 3.77 -4.48
C TYR A 177 17.72 4.71 -3.93
N ILE A 178 17.49 5.30 -2.76
CA ILE A 178 18.46 6.21 -2.12
C ILE A 178 19.71 5.44 -1.69
N SER A 179 19.59 4.21 -1.19
CA SER A 179 20.70 3.36 -0.78
C SER A 179 21.59 2.95 -1.96
N LEU A 180 21.02 2.81 -3.17
CA LEU A 180 21.78 2.55 -4.41
C LEU A 180 22.49 3.80 -4.95
N GLY A 181 22.38 4.94 -4.26
CA GLY A 181 22.96 6.21 -4.66
C GLY A 181 21.97 7.20 -5.30
N GLY A 182 20.71 6.79 -5.55
CA GLY A 182 19.66 7.66 -6.07
C GLY A 182 20.05 8.31 -7.39
N ASN A 183 19.96 9.66 -7.46
CA ASN A 183 20.33 10.48 -8.62
C ASN A 183 21.70 11.16 -8.49
N ARG A 184 22.54 10.76 -7.52
CA ARG A 184 23.80 11.46 -7.17
C ARG A 184 24.94 11.20 -8.17
N HIS A 185 24.89 10.13 -8.96
CA HIS A 185 25.99 9.63 -9.79
C HIS A 185 25.68 9.73 -11.31
N GLY A 186 25.01 10.78 -11.74
CA GLY A 186 24.69 11.04 -13.14
C GLY A 186 23.47 10.27 -13.68
N LYS A 187 22.99 10.66 -14.88
CA LYS A 187 21.74 10.18 -15.46
C LYS A 187 21.73 8.66 -15.72
N PHE A 188 22.81 8.10 -16.24
CA PHE A 188 22.88 6.65 -16.50
C PHE A 188 22.68 5.84 -15.22
N ARG A 189 23.41 6.18 -14.14
CA ARG A 189 23.28 5.52 -12.85
C ARG A 189 21.90 5.71 -12.22
N GLN A 190 21.30 6.89 -12.42
CA GLN A 190 19.94 7.17 -11.98
C GLN A 190 18.93 6.22 -12.63
N TYR A 191 18.99 6.02 -13.95
CA TYR A 191 18.08 5.10 -14.65
C TYR A 191 18.33 3.64 -14.24
N LEU A 192 19.58 3.24 -14.09
CA LEU A 192 19.92 1.90 -13.60
C LEU A 192 19.36 1.65 -12.18
N ASN A 193 19.54 2.61 -11.27
CA ASN A 193 18.99 2.50 -9.91
C ASN A 193 17.47 2.42 -9.94
N LEU A 194 16.80 3.16 -10.83
CA LEU A 194 15.35 3.11 -10.99
C LEU A 194 14.88 1.74 -11.50
N ILE A 195 15.55 1.19 -12.52
CA ILE A 195 15.24 -0.15 -13.07
C ILE A 195 15.42 -1.21 -12.00
N ILE A 196 16.53 -1.20 -11.27
CA ILE A 196 16.79 -2.14 -10.16
C ILE A 196 15.71 -2.02 -9.09
N THR A 197 15.33 -0.79 -8.72
CA THR A 197 14.30 -0.55 -7.70
C THR A 197 12.95 -1.10 -8.14
N MET A 198 12.55 -0.85 -9.40
CA MET A 198 11.28 -1.35 -9.95
C MET A 198 11.30 -2.88 -10.11
N PHE A 199 12.40 -3.46 -10.57
CA PHE A 199 12.55 -4.90 -10.71
C PHE A 199 12.44 -5.62 -9.35
N LEU A 200 13.18 -5.17 -8.35
CA LEU A 200 13.13 -5.75 -7.00
C LEU A 200 11.77 -5.50 -6.32
N GLY A 201 11.18 -4.31 -6.51
CA GLY A 201 9.84 -4.02 -6.03
C GLY A 201 8.80 -4.94 -6.66
N GLY A 202 8.87 -5.16 -7.97
CA GLY A 202 8.02 -6.11 -8.70
C GLY A 202 8.21 -7.56 -8.22
N LEU A 203 9.45 -8.00 -8.06
CA LEU A 203 9.75 -9.34 -7.55
C LEU A 203 9.18 -9.59 -6.16
N LEU A 204 9.31 -8.62 -5.25
CA LEU A 204 8.76 -8.71 -3.91
C LEU A 204 7.22 -8.66 -3.89
N SER A 205 6.61 -7.95 -4.84
CA SER A 205 5.13 -7.88 -4.95
C SER A 205 4.52 -9.11 -5.64
N LEU A 206 5.30 -9.85 -6.45
CA LEU A 206 4.85 -11.10 -7.11
C LEU A 206 4.76 -12.30 -6.16
N ILE A 207 5.18 -12.15 -4.90
CA ILE A 207 5.09 -13.19 -3.87
C ILE A 207 3.67 -13.25 -3.25
N HIS A 208 2.71 -12.55 -3.83
CA HIS A 208 1.29 -12.56 -3.40
C HIS A 208 0.45 -13.59 -4.16
#